data_35e5a7eb9fa7f25b826106bff3be6446
#
_entry.id   35e5a7eb9fa7f25b826106bff3be6446
#
_cell.length_a   1.000
_cell.length_b   1.000
_cell.length_c   1.000
_cell.angle_alpha   90.00
_cell.angle_beta   90.00
_cell.angle_gamma   90.00
#
_symmetry.space_group_name_H-M   'P 1'
#
loop_
_entity.id
_entity.type
_entity.pdbx_description
1 polymer ?
#
loop_
_entity_poly.entity_id
_entity_poly.type
_entity_poly.pdbx_seq_one_letter_code
_entity_poly.pdbx_strand_id
1 'polypeptide(L)'
;MSVKRIFHLQFGTDGGTEQFFLRLTRAFHERGIEQQFAIRPGVTWRHELDDRGTVHEGYYLRRWPNWWLRTQLLKRSMKQWSADVVMGWRAPTSRLMPDTGPAIRVVRLGDYPHHVRYFGNTDAIVGNAPNVIEHCRKLGWQGKTTIISNFPGEVGTSAVNRSDFSTPDDVPLVCGLGRFVPTKGFDTLLRAVATTPHLWLWLVGDGPDRADLERLVQELGIADRVRFIGWVSEPAAYIKAADMFCVPSRQEPLGNVLLEGWKAEVAVVSTKTEGPSWAAAHDESALFTEIDDVEGMAQALLRLEGSPKLRAKLVQGGREQLAARFSAERIVDQYLEFFEELRSSRR
;
A
#
# COMPACT_ATOMS: atom_id res chain seq x y z
N MET A 1 -28.59 11.56 9.50
CA MET A 1 -27.83 12.51 8.64
C MET A 1 -26.54 11.79 8.23
N SER A 2 -26.25 11.73 6.95
CA SER A 2 -25.03 11.05 6.44
C SER A 2 -23.75 11.81 6.79
N VAL A 3 -22.62 11.10 6.87
CA VAL A 3 -21.29 11.72 6.98
C VAL A 3 -21.03 12.55 5.73
N LYS A 4 -20.65 13.82 5.91
CA LYS A 4 -20.42 14.77 4.81
C LYS A 4 -19.04 15.41 4.86
N ARG A 5 -18.38 15.47 6.03
CA ARG A 5 -17.16 16.24 6.27
C ARG A 5 -16.10 15.39 6.94
N ILE A 6 -14.99 15.18 6.26
CA ILE A 6 -13.85 14.42 6.79
C ILE A 6 -12.61 15.32 6.87
N PHE A 7 -12.01 15.41 8.05
CA PHE A 7 -10.74 16.09 8.28
C PHE A 7 -9.62 15.08 8.36
N HIS A 8 -8.66 15.15 7.45
CA HIS A 8 -7.54 14.22 7.36
C HIS A 8 -6.28 14.75 8.03
N LEU A 9 -5.58 13.88 8.76
CA LEU A 9 -4.30 14.16 9.42
C LEU A 9 -3.24 13.22 8.82
N GLN A 10 -2.45 13.70 7.82
CA GLN A 10 -1.42 12.93 7.12
C GLN A 10 -0.07 13.64 7.17
N PHE A 11 0.94 13.01 7.81
CA PHE A 11 2.26 13.60 8.01
C PHE A 11 3.41 12.73 7.50
N GLY A 12 3.12 11.71 6.71
CA GLY A 12 4.12 10.96 5.96
C GLY A 12 4.61 11.74 4.74
N THR A 13 5.74 11.33 4.20
CA THR A 13 6.35 11.97 3.03
C THR A 13 6.09 11.18 1.76
N ASP A 14 6.48 9.90 1.74
CA ASP A 14 6.38 9.03 0.59
C ASP A 14 6.19 7.58 1.02
N GLY A 15 5.46 6.82 0.22
CA GLY A 15 5.24 5.39 0.43
C GLY A 15 3.82 4.91 0.12
N GLY A 16 3.55 3.64 0.36
CA GLY A 16 2.26 3.02 0.05
C GLY A 16 1.07 3.61 0.82
N THR A 17 1.32 4.15 2.03
CA THR A 17 0.28 4.83 2.82
C THR A 17 -0.13 6.15 2.19
N GLU A 18 0.85 6.93 1.72
CA GLU A 18 0.65 8.22 1.07
C GLU A 18 -0.07 8.04 -0.27
N GLN A 19 0.34 7.06 -1.05
CA GLN A 19 -0.32 6.73 -2.32
C GLN A 19 -1.78 6.32 -2.09
N PHE A 20 -2.04 5.48 -1.10
CA PHE A 20 -3.42 5.11 -0.77
C PHE A 20 -4.23 6.28 -0.21
N PHE A 21 -3.62 7.16 0.59
CA PHE A 21 -4.27 8.40 1.06
C PHE A 21 -4.77 9.25 -0.11
N LEU A 22 -3.95 9.47 -1.12
CA LEU A 22 -4.31 10.24 -2.31
C LEU A 22 -5.45 9.59 -3.10
N ARG A 23 -5.40 8.27 -3.26
CA ARG A 23 -6.46 7.49 -3.93
C ARG A 23 -7.78 7.57 -3.17
N LEU A 24 -7.77 7.33 -1.86
CA LEU A 24 -8.99 7.33 -1.05
C LEU A 24 -9.61 8.72 -0.94
N THR A 25 -8.80 9.77 -0.80
CA THR A 25 -9.32 11.15 -0.74
C THR A 25 -9.93 11.59 -2.07
N ARG A 26 -9.37 11.14 -3.21
CA ARG A 26 -10.00 11.34 -4.53
C ARG A 26 -11.35 10.64 -4.60
N ALA A 27 -11.41 9.37 -4.21
CA ALA A 27 -12.65 8.60 -4.24
C ALA A 27 -13.72 9.18 -3.29
N PHE A 28 -13.36 9.72 -2.13
CA PHE A 28 -14.29 10.48 -1.27
C PHE A 28 -14.78 11.77 -1.94
N HIS A 29 -13.90 12.50 -2.63
CA HIS A 29 -14.27 13.71 -3.36
C HIS A 29 -15.29 13.41 -4.47
N GLU A 30 -15.08 12.35 -5.24
CA GLU A 30 -16.00 11.88 -6.28
C GLU A 30 -17.38 11.46 -5.75
N ARG A 31 -17.45 11.07 -4.46
CA ARG A 31 -18.69 10.79 -3.73
C ARG A 31 -19.33 12.04 -3.08
N GLY A 32 -18.78 13.23 -3.35
CA GLY A 32 -19.30 14.51 -2.82
C GLY A 32 -19.02 14.74 -1.33
N ILE A 33 -18.01 14.06 -0.76
CA ILE A 33 -17.57 14.28 0.61
C ILE A 33 -16.67 15.53 0.66
N GLU A 34 -17.07 16.52 1.48
CA GLU A 34 -16.24 17.67 1.77
C GLU A 34 -15.01 17.25 2.61
N GLN A 35 -13.83 17.74 2.25
CA GLN A 35 -12.60 17.32 2.91
C GLN A 35 -11.73 18.52 3.31
N GLN A 36 -11.02 18.40 4.42
CA GLN A 36 -9.89 19.26 4.78
C GLN A 36 -8.70 18.39 5.20
N PHE A 37 -7.50 18.93 5.00
CA PHE A 37 -6.26 18.19 5.15
C PHE A 37 -5.29 18.95 6.04
N ALA A 38 -4.70 18.29 7.04
CA ALA A 38 -3.50 18.77 7.71
C ALA A 38 -2.34 17.87 7.31
N ILE A 39 -1.34 18.46 6.68
CA ILE A 39 -0.17 17.76 6.13
C ILE A 39 1.13 18.39 6.58
N ARG A 40 2.22 17.66 6.40
CA ARG A 40 3.57 18.19 6.56
C ARG A 40 3.93 19.11 5.39
N PRO A 41 4.60 20.24 5.62
CA PRO A 41 5.10 21.09 4.55
C PRO A 41 6.14 20.38 3.67
N GLY A 42 6.17 20.75 2.37
CA GLY A 42 7.18 20.29 1.43
C GLY A 42 7.02 18.84 0.96
N VAL A 43 5.83 18.25 1.05
CA VAL A 43 5.55 16.97 0.40
C VAL A 43 5.30 17.15 -1.09
N THR A 44 5.86 16.27 -1.92
CA THR A 44 5.82 16.38 -3.38
C THR A 44 4.41 16.26 -3.96
N TRP A 45 3.55 15.49 -3.33
CA TRP A 45 2.17 15.22 -3.73
C TRP A 45 1.14 16.25 -3.23
N ARG A 46 1.59 17.36 -2.61
CA ARG A 46 0.67 18.38 -2.06
C ARG A 46 -0.33 18.91 -3.10
N HIS A 47 0.14 19.12 -4.33
CA HIS A 47 -0.67 19.64 -5.43
C HIS A 47 -1.85 18.75 -5.82
N GLU A 48 -1.80 17.45 -5.53
CA GLU A 48 -2.90 16.52 -5.78
C GLU A 48 -4.12 16.73 -4.88
N LEU A 49 -4.03 17.58 -3.86
CA LEU A 49 -5.13 17.92 -2.95
C LEU A 49 -5.83 19.24 -3.30
N ASP A 50 -5.34 20.00 -4.30
CA ASP A 50 -5.80 21.37 -4.57
C ASP A 50 -7.27 21.44 -4.99
N ASP A 51 -7.77 20.43 -5.66
CA ASP A 51 -9.16 20.30 -6.10
C ASP A 51 -10.08 19.63 -5.09
N ARG A 52 -9.55 19.08 -3.96
CA ARG A 52 -10.29 18.23 -3.01
C ARG A 52 -10.67 18.93 -1.72
N GLY A 53 -10.07 20.06 -1.40
CA GLY A 53 -10.41 20.83 -0.21
C GLY A 53 -9.27 21.66 0.37
N THR A 54 -9.53 22.28 1.52
CA THR A 54 -8.56 23.16 2.17
C THR A 54 -7.40 22.39 2.78
N VAL A 55 -6.17 22.83 2.48
CA VAL A 55 -4.93 22.21 2.98
C VAL A 55 -4.28 23.10 4.02
N HIS A 56 -4.04 22.56 5.22
CA HIS A 56 -3.34 23.18 6.33
C HIS A 56 -1.93 22.57 6.44
N GLU A 57 -0.91 23.33 6.05
CA GLU A 57 0.47 22.86 6.14
C GLU A 57 1.11 23.24 7.47
N GLY A 58 1.77 22.27 8.15
CA GLY A 58 2.44 22.56 9.41
C GLY A 58 3.21 21.40 10.04
N TYR A 59 4.17 21.73 10.90
CA TYR A 59 4.91 20.79 11.72
C TYR A 59 4.20 20.55 13.07
N TYR A 60 3.11 19.82 13.07
CA TYR A 60 2.24 19.64 14.24
C TYR A 60 2.77 18.60 15.24
N LEU A 61 3.53 17.61 14.79
CA LEU A 61 4.04 16.50 15.63
C LEU A 61 5.44 16.72 16.19
N ARG A 62 6.16 17.75 15.80
CA ARG A 62 7.52 18.08 16.28
C ARG A 62 7.49 19.10 17.42
N ARG A 63 8.46 18.99 18.34
CA ARG A 63 8.73 19.98 19.41
C ARG A 63 9.44 21.24 18.83
N TRP A 64 8.79 21.94 17.94
CA TRP A 64 9.24 23.25 17.48
C TRP A 64 8.69 24.36 18.39
N PRO A 65 9.35 25.53 18.46
CA PRO A 65 8.75 26.70 19.11
C PRO A 65 7.31 26.88 18.59
N ASN A 66 6.36 27.06 19.51
CA ASN A 66 4.93 27.22 19.20
C ASN A 66 4.19 25.98 18.61
N TRP A 67 4.78 24.75 18.62
CA TRP A 67 4.07 23.55 18.17
C TRP A 67 2.75 23.33 18.92
N TRP A 68 2.72 23.66 20.20
CA TRP A 68 1.52 23.58 21.04
C TRP A 68 0.43 24.53 20.53
N LEU A 69 0.74 25.79 20.25
CA LEU A 69 -0.21 26.77 19.71
C LEU A 69 -0.77 26.31 18.35
N ARG A 70 0.10 25.85 17.47
CA ARG A 70 -0.30 25.30 16.16
C ARG A 70 -1.26 24.11 16.30
N THR A 71 -0.98 23.20 17.24
CA THR A 71 -1.86 22.07 17.52
C THR A 71 -3.21 22.52 18.04
N GLN A 72 -3.26 23.52 18.94
CA GLN A 72 -4.55 24.05 19.44
C GLN A 72 -5.34 24.76 18.32
N LEU A 73 -4.67 25.54 17.47
CA LEU A 73 -5.30 26.16 16.32
C LEU A 73 -5.88 25.13 15.35
N LEU A 74 -5.14 24.04 15.08
CA LEU A 74 -5.62 22.94 14.24
C LEU A 74 -6.83 22.25 14.85
N LYS A 75 -6.80 21.93 16.15
CA LYS A 75 -7.96 21.35 16.88
C LYS A 75 -9.16 22.28 16.84
N ARG A 76 -8.94 23.60 16.94
CA ARG A 76 -10.00 24.61 16.83
C ARG A 76 -10.58 24.68 15.42
N SER A 77 -9.74 24.62 14.39
CA SER A 77 -10.17 24.59 12.97
C SER A 77 -11.08 23.40 12.70
N MET A 78 -10.70 22.18 13.14
CA MET A 78 -11.54 20.99 12.99
C MET A 78 -12.94 21.16 13.64
N LYS A 79 -12.98 21.76 14.83
CA LYS A 79 -14.26 22.04 15.54
C LYS A 79 -15.10 23.11 14.83
N GLN A 80 -14.47 24.22 14.39
CA GLN A 80 -15.16 25.31 13.70
C GLN A 80 -15.73 24.86 12.36
N TRP A 81 -14.98 24.01 11.64
CA TRP A 81 -15.46 23.44 10.39
C TRP A 81 -16.53 22.36 10.59
N SER A 82 -16.79 21.96 11.84
CA SER A 82 -17.79 20.95 12.20
C SER A 82 -17.55 19.62 11.45
N ALA A 83 -16.31 19.12 11.50
CA ALA A 83 -15.98 17.81 10.93
C ALA A 83 -16.88 16.72 11.52
N ASP A 84 -17.43 15.86 10.68
CA ASP A 84 -18.14 14.64 11.12
C ASP A 84 -17.14 13.57 11.55
N VAL A 85 -16.01 13.48 10.82
CA VAL A 85 -14.94 12.52 11.06
C VAL A 85 -13.59 13.23 11.06
N VAL A 86 -12.72 12.88 12.01
CA VAL A 86 -11.30 13.21 11.98
C VAL A 86 -10.52 11.90 11.78
N MET A 87 -9.89 11.78 10.62
CA MET A 87 -9.18 10.57 10.22
C MET A 87 -7.67 10.77 10.26
N GLY A 88 -6.99 10.06 11.14
CA GLY A 88 -5.54 10.03 11.22
C GLY A 88 -4.94 8.86 10.43
N TRP A 89 -3.86 9.11 9.71
CA TRP A 89 -3.26 8.15 8.79
C TRP A 89 -2.04 7.39 9.34
N ARG A 90 -1.71 7.58 10.59
CA ARG A 90 -0.66 6.85 11.34
C ARG A 90 -0.91 7.00 12.83
N ALA A 91 -0.40 6.10 13.63
CA ALA A 91 -0.58 6.12 15.08
C ALA A 91 -0.31 7.48 15.76
N PRO A 92 0.77 8.23 15.46
CA PRO A 92 1.04 9.51 16.12
C PRO A 92 0.02 10.62 15.84
N THR A 93 -0.79 10.52 14.77
CA THR A 93 -1.76 11.54 14.39
C THR A 93 -2.93 11.63 15.37
N SER A 94 -3.22 10.59 16.11
CA SER A 94 -4.27 10.57 17.15
C SER A 94 -4.08 11.66 18.21
N ARG A 95 -2.85 12.08 18.49
CA ARG A 95 -2.52 13.17 19.42
C ARG A 95 -3.06 14.54 18.98
N LEU A 96 -3.32 14.69 17.69
CA LEU A 96 -3.82 15.93 17.08
C LEU A 96 -5.34 15.95 16.99
N MET A 97 -6.01 14.85 17.28
CA MET A 97 -7.46 14.76 17.27
C MET A 97 -8.05 15.61 18.41
N PRO A 98 -9.25 16.19 18.21
CA PRO A 98 -9.94 16.91 19.26
C PRO A 98 -10.21 16.02 20.49
N ASP A 99 -9.98 16.54 21.70
CA ASP A 99 -10.21 15.77 22.93
C ASP A 99 -11.71 15.58 23.22
N THR A 100 -12.54 16.53 22.75
CA THR A 100 -13.99 16.55 22.93
C THR A 100 -14.70 17.05 21.68
N GLY A 101 -15.96 16.69 21.50
CA GLY A 101 -16.83 17.15 20.41
C GLY A 101 -17.52 15.99 19.69
N PRO A 102 -18.41 16.30 18.75
CA PRO A 102 -19.24 15.32 18.05
C PRO A 102 -18.48 14.52 16.98
N ALA A 103 -17.32 15.00 16.53
CA ALA A 103 -16.57 14.34 15.47
C ALA A 103 -16.11 12.94 15.88
N ILE A 104 -16.29 11.97 15.00
CA ILE A 104 -15.75 10.61 15.14
C ILE A 104 -14.24 10.66 14.88
N ARG A 105 -13.45 10.01 15.71
CA ARG A 105 -11.98 10.00 15.65
C ARG A 105 -11.50 8.62 15.29
N VAL A 106 -10.99 8.49 14.07
CA VAL A 106 -10.55 7.21 13.50
C VAL A 106 -9.06 7.27 13.16
N VAL A 107 -8.32 6.25 13.55
CA VAL A 107 -6.94 6.05 13.07
C VAL A 107 -6.92 4.92 12.06
N ARG A 108 -6.41 5.19 10.87
CA ARG A 108 -6.16 4.20 9.84
C ARG A 108 -4.70 3.76 9.89
N LEU A 109 -4.50 2.46 9.98
CA LEU A 109 -3.19 1.82 10.02
C LEU A 109 -2.97 0.98 8.75
N GLY A 110 -1.83 1.17 8.11
CA GLY A 110 -1.37 0.38 6.98
C GLY A 110 -0.15 -0.47 7.31
N ASP A 111 0.32 -0.37 8.56
CA ASP A 111 1.50 -1.04 9.08
C ASP A 111 1.34 -1.28 10.58
N TYR A 112 2.26 -2.04 11.17
CA TYR A 112 2.25 -2.39 12.59
C TYR A 112 2.69 -1.21 13.47
N PRO A 113 1.83 -0.70 14.37
CA PRO A 113 2.25 0.32 15.31
C PRO A 113 3.15 -0.30 16.41
N HIS A 114 4.15 0.45 16.86
CA HIS A 114 5.02 -0.02 17.95
C HIS A 114 4.30 -0.11 19.32
N HIS A 115 3.23 0.66 19.52
CA HIS A 115 2.45 0.68 20.76
C HIS A 115 1.09 1.38 20.54
N VAL A 116 0.14 1.08 21.42
CA VAL A 116 -1.24 1.63 21.36
C VAL A 116 -1.45 2.86 22.27
N ARG A 117 -0.45 3.31 23.01
CA ARG A 117 -0.56 4.44 23.96
C ARG A 117 -1.03 5.77 23.33
N TYR A 118 -0.89 5.90 22.02
CA TYR A 118 -1.33 7.12 21.30
C TYR A 118 -2.83 7.15 21.00
N PHE A 119 -3.54 6.04 21.15
CA PHE A 119 -4.93 5.93 20.72
C PHE A 119 -5.96 6.36 21.77
N GLY A 120 -5.53 6.98 22.90
CA GLY A 120 -6.43 7.39 23.97
C GLY A 120 -7.60 8.30 23.55
N ASN A 121 -7.39 9.12 22.51
CA ASN A 121 -8.43 10.00 21.96
C ASN A 121 -9.05 9.42 20.67
N THR A 122 -8.92 8.13 20.41
CA THR A 122 -9.40 7.47 19.20
C THR A 122 -10.64 6.63 19.53
N ASP A 123 -11.68 6.78 18.74
CA ASP A 123 -12.92 6.01 18.90
C ASP A 123 -12.83 4.64 18.26
N ALA A 124 -12.09 4.54 17.13
CA ALA A 124 -11.87 3.30 16.42
C ALA A 124 -10.57 3.27 15.64
N ILE A 125 -10.06 2.06 15.40
CA ILE A 125 -8.93 1.80 14.50
C ILE A 125 -9.45 1.07 13.25
N VAL A 126 -9.01 1.53 12.08
CA VAL A 126 -9.16 0.83 10.81
C VAL A 126 -7.81 0.22 10.43
N GLY A 127 -7.72 -1.09 10.34
CA GLY A 127 -6.57 -1.80 9.77
C GLY A 127 -6.82 -2.13 8.31
N ASN A 128 -5.76 -2.12 7.49
CA ASN A 128 -5.90 -2.51 6.08
C ASN A 128 -5.93 -4.03 5.86
N ALA A 129 -5.57 -4.82 6.88
CA ALA A 129 -5.60 -6.27 6.87
C ALA A 129 -5.79 -6.81 8.30
N PRO A 130 -6.24 -8.08 8.48
CA PRO A 130 -6.52 -8.66 9.80
C PRO A 130 -5.35 -8.64 10.76
N ASN A 131 -4.16 -8.99 10.31
CA ASN A 131 -2.91 -9.04 11.07
C ASN A 131 -2.55 -7.68 11.72
N VAL A 132 -2.88 -6.56 11.08
CA VAL A 132 -2.67 -5.22 11.67
C VAL A 132 -3.58 -5.01 12.88
N ILE A 133 -4.83 -5.46 12.80
CA ILE A 133 -5.77 -5.39 13.94
C ILE A 133 -5.37 -6.35 15.05
N GLU A 134 -5.00 -7.58 14.70
CA GLU A 134 -4.49 -8.57 15.66
C GLU A 134 -3.26 -8.06 16.40
N HIS A 135 -2.34 -7.41 15.69
CA HIS A 135 -1.17 -6.77 16.31
C HIS A 135 -1.58 -5.67 17.30
N CYS A 136 -2.54 -4.81 16.95
CA CYS A 136 -3.06 -3.80 17.88
C CYS A 136 -3.71 -4.43 19.13
N ARG A 137 -4.43 -5.55 18.96
CA ARG A 137 -5.00 -6.31 20.08
C ARG A 137 -3.92 -6.89 20.99
N LYS A 138 -2.87 -7.49 20.41
CA LYS A 138 -1.70 -7.99 21.17
C LYS A 138 -0.98 -6.89 21.95
N LEU A 139 -0.97 -5.66 21.45
CA LEU A 139 -0.45 -4.48 22.14
C LEU A 139 -1.40 -3.91 23.21
N GLY A 140 -2.58 -4.52 23.42
CA GLY A 140 -3.54 -4.13 24.46
C GLY A 140 -4.65 -3.18 24.03
N TRP A 141 -4.88 -2.97 22.72
CA TRP A 141 -6.02 -2.17 22.25
C TRP A 141 -7.36 -2.89 22.50
N GLN A 142 -8.29 -2.24 23.23
CA GLN A 142 -9.62 -2.78 23.56
C GLN A 142 -10.78 -2.06 22.85
N GLY A 143 -10.49 -0.93 22.17
CA GLY A 143 -11.49 -0.14 21.48
C GLY A 143 -12.05 -0.78 20.21
N LYS A 144 -12.99 -0.10 19.53
CA LYS A 144 -13.56 -0.57 18.26
C LYS A 144 -12.50 -0.71 17.20
N THR A 145 -12.66 -1.70 16.34
CA THR A 145 -11.79 -1.94 15.18
C THR A 145 -12.60 -2.42 13.99
N THR A 146 -12.14 -2.13 12.79
CA THR A 146 -12.62 -2.75 11.56
C THR A 146 -11.45 -3.00 10.60
N ILE A 147 -11.68 -3.88 9.62
CA ILE A 147 -10.73 -4.16 8.54
C ILE A 147 -11.32 -3.56 7.27
N ILE A 148 -10.69 -2.51 6.76
CA ILE A 148 -11.02 -1.91 5.47
C ILE A 148 -9.73 -1.83 4.67
N SER A 149 -9.66 -2.60 3.60
CA SER A 149 -8.45 -2.78 2.81
C SER A 149 -8.10 -1.54 1.97
N ASN A 150 -7.06 -1.68 1.18
CA ASN A 150 -6.73 -0.74 0.13
C ASN A 150 -7.35 -1.18 -1.20
N PHE A 151 -7.38 -0.28 -2.16
CA PHE A 151 -7.58 -0.58 -3.57
C PHE A 151 -6.37 -0.07 -4.38
N PRO A 152 -6.01 -0.73 -5.49
CA PRO A 152 -4.90 -0.28 -6.34
C PRO A 152 -5.26 1.01 -7.08
N GLY A 153 -4.25 1.73 -7.55
CA GLY A 153 -4.43 2.89 -8.42
C GLY A 153 -4.96 2.51 -9.79
N GLU A 154 -5.37 3.51 -10.55
CA GLU A 154 -5.62 3.32 -11.96
C GLU A 154 -4.30 2.96 -12.67
N VAL A 155 -4.40 2.07 -13.62
CA VAL A 155 -3.27 1.59 -14.41
C VAL A 155 -3.44 2.11 -15.82
N GLY A 156 -2.46 2.86 -16.30
CA GLY A 156 -2.41 3.30 -17.69
C GLY A 156 -2.53 2.12 -18.67
N THR A 157 -2.96 2.38 -19.89
CA THR A 157 -3.21 1.33 -20.90
C THR A 157 -1.93 0.73 -21.46
N SER A 158 -0.83 1.50 -21.48
CA SER A 158 0.42 1.14 -22.17
C SER A 158 1.41 0.50 -21.23
N ALA A 159 2.09 -0.55 -21.69
CA ALA A 159 3.32 -1.06 -21.12
C ALA A 159 4.51 -0.20 -21.62
N VAL A 160 5.62 -0.21 -20.88
CA VAL A 160 6.89 0.34 -21.37
C VAL A 160 7.51 -0.64 -22.38
N ASN A 161 8.33 -0.13 -23.33
CA ASN A 161 9.00 -0.99 -24.27
C ASN A 161 10.20 -1.71 -23.59
N ARG A 162 10.30 -3.01 -23.77
CA ARG A 162 11.41 -3.81 -23.23
C ARG A 162 12.77 -3.40 -23.80
N SER A 163 12.78 -2.96 -25.06
CA SER A 163 13.99 -2.47 -25.76
C SER A 163 14.61 -1.24 -25.09
N ASP A 164 13.81 -0.38 -24.44
CA ASP A 164 14.32 0.81 -23.72
C ASP A 164 15.22 0.42 -22.53
N PHE A 165 15.11 -0.83 -22.07
CA PHE A 165 15.90 -1.42 -20.99
C PHE A 165 16.80 -2.56 -21.48
N SER A 166 17.17 -2.58 -22.75
CA SER A 166 18.02 -3.62 -23.36
C SER A 166 17.55 -5.03 -23.01
N THR A 167 16.24 -5.27 -23.06
CA THR A 167 15.61 -6.56 -22.80
C THR A 167 14.94 -7.03 -24.08
N PRO A 168 15.29 -8.22 -24.62
CA PRO A 168 14.65 -8.78 -25.81
C PRO A 168 13.14 -9.03 -25.58
N ASP A 169 12.35 -8.94 -26.64
CA ASP A 169 10.89 -9.14 -26.57
C ASP A 169 10.50 -10.62 -26.43
N ASP A 170 11.34 -11.51 -26.89
CA ASP A 170 11.13 -12.97 -26.95
C ASP A 170 11.61 -13.74 -25.70
N VAL A 171 12.11 -13.04 -24.68
CA VAL A 171 12.55 -13.67 -23.44
C VAL A 171 11.47 -13.59 -22.36
N PRO A 172 11.32 -14.62 -21.49
CA PRO A 172 10.42 -14.57 -20.37
C PRO A 172 10.93 -13.57 -19.31
N LEU A 173 10.12 -12.56 -19.01
CA LEU A 173 10.45 -11.45 -18.12
C LEU A 173 9.68 -11.53 -16.81
N VAL A 174 10.40 -11.49 -15.70
CA VAL A 174 9.91 -11.33 -14.34
C VAL A 174 10.07 -9.87 -13.92
N CYS A 175 9.05 -9.27 -13.30
CA CYS A 175 9.12 -7.97 -12.65
C CYS A 175 9.02 -8.12 -11.14
N GLY A 176 9.92 -7.50 -10.39
CA GLY A 176 9.82 -7.28 -8.94
C GLY A 176 9.70 -5.79 -8.65
N LEU A 177 8.74 -5.40 -7.79
CA LEU A 177 8.49 -4.00 -7.47
C LEU A 177 8.56 -3.75 -5.97
N GLY A 178 9.27 -2.71 -5.55
CA GLY A 178 9.26 -2.26 -4.16
C GLY A 178 10.49 -1.47 -3.76
N ARG A 179 10.47 -1.01 -2.50
CA ARG A 179 11.65 -0.35 -1.91
C ARG A 179 12.74 -1.41 -1.64
N PHE A 180 13.97 -1.12 -1.98
CA PHE A 180 15.10 -2.03 -1.74
C PHE A 180 15.52 -1.96 -0.27
N VAL A 181 14.88 -2.83 0.52
CA VAL A 181 15.11 -3.04 1.96
C VAL A 181 15.02 -4.52 2.28
N PRO A 182 15.65 -5.02 3.37
CA PRO A 182 15.74 -6.47 3.65
C PRO A 182 14.37 -7.17 3.73
N THR A 183 13.33 -6.45 4.20
CA THR A 183 11.98 -7.00 4.34
C THR A 183 11.30 -7.31 2.99
N LYS A 184 11.85 -6.82 1.86
CA LYS A 184 11.30 -7.05 0.52
C LYS A 184 11.88 -8.29 -0.18
N GLY A 185 12.96 -8.90 0.34
CA GLY A 185 13.44 -10.21 -0.10
C GLY A 185 13.96 -10.28 -1.55
N PHE A 186 14.39 -9.17 -2.15
CA PHE A 186 14.89 -9.17 -3.53
C PHE A 186 16.15 -10.01 -3.71
N ASP A 187 16.95 -10.21 -2.67
CA ASP A 187 18.08 -11.12 -2.65
C ASP A 187 17.64 -12.58 -2.88
N THR A 188 16.50 -13.00 -2.29
CA THR A 188 15.91 -14.32 -2.56
C THR A 188 15.46 -14.46 -4.02
N LEU A 189 14.83 -13.42 -4.58
CA LEU A 189 14.40 -13.40 -5.99
C LEU A 189 15.62 -13.47 -6.94
N LEU A 190 16.69 -12.71 -6.67
CA LEU A 190 17.91 -12.76 -7.46
C LEU A 190 18.54 -14.16 -7.47
N ARG A 191 18.62 -14.83 -6.31
CA ARG A 191 19.11 -16.20 -6.20
C ARG A 191 18.22 -17.19 -6.95
N ALA A 192 16.91 -17.04 -6.90
CA ALA A 192 15.97 -17.87 -7.65
C ALA A 192 16.16 -17.69 -9.17
N VAL A 193 16.28 -16.44 -9.64
CA VAL A 193 16.56 -16.16 -11.06
C VAL A 193 17.92 -16.68 -11.49
N ALA A 194 18.92 -16.71 -10.61
CA ALA A 194 20.24 -17.26 -10.92
C ALA A 194 20.19 -18.75 -11.30
N THR A 195 19.23 -19.52 -10.75
CA THR A 195 19.04 -20.94 -11.07
C THR A 195 18.17 -21.19 -12.32
N THR A 196 17.65 -20.13 -12.95
CA THR A 196 16.77 -20.18 -14.13
C THR A 196 17.39 -19.38 -15.29
N PRO A 197 18.31 -19.94 -16.09
CA PRO A 197 19.24 -19.18 -16.95
C PRO A 197 18.57 -18.39 -18.09
N HIS A 198 17.33 -18.69 -18.43
CA HIS A 198 16.59 -18.03 -19.51
C HIS A 198 15.61 -16.93 -19.00
N LEU A 199 15.34 -16.87 -17.69
CA LEU A 199 14.49 -15.80 -17.14
C LEU A 199 15.26 -14.48 -17.04
N TRP A 200 14.62 -13.41 -17.48
CA TRP A 200 15.07 -12.03 -17.28
C TRP A 200 14.35 -11.42 -16.09
N LEU A 201 14.97 -10.44 -15.45
CA LEU A 201 14.42 -9.80 -14.26
C LEU A 201 14.54 -8.28 -14.34
N TRP A 202 13.43 -7.60 -14.11
CA TRP A 202 13.40 -6.18 -13.80
C TRP A 202 13.14 -5.97 -12.31
N LEU A 203 13.99 -5.17 -11.66
CA LEU A 203 13.78 -4.67 -10.30
C LEU A 203 13.39 -3.20 -10.38
N VAL A 204 12.12 -2.92 -10.10
CA VAL A 204 11.54 -1.57 -10.14
C VAL A 204 11.49 -1.00 -8.73
N GLY A 205 12.14 0.13 -8.51
CA GLY A 205 12.25 0.76 -7.21
C GLY A 205 13.67 1.14 -6.85
N ASP A 206 13.85 1.63 -5.63
CA ASP A 206 15.15 2.03 -5.09
C ASP A 206 15.15 1.86 -3.57
N GLY A 207 16.32 1.96 -2.94
CA GLY A 207 16.44 1.86 -1.50
C GLY A 207 17.88 1.63 -1.02
N PRO A 208 18.06 1.58 0.31
CA PRO A 208 19.39 1.45 0.91
C PRO A 208 20.15 0.19 0.49
N ASP A 209 19.45 -0.91 0.15
CA ASP A 209 20.09 -2.18 -0.21
C ASP A 209 20.50 -2.25 -1.69
N ARG A 210 20.30 -1.18 -2.49
CA ARG A 210 20.59 -1.19 -3.94
C ARG A 210 21.99 -1.67 -4.25
N ALA A 211 23.01 -1.11 -3.61
CA ALA A 211 24.40 -1.47 -3.85
C ALA A 211 24.71 -2.95 -3.51
N ASP A 212 24.07 -3.48 -2.46
CA ASP A 212 24.23 -4.87 -2.06
C ASP A 212 23.55 -5.82 -3.06
N LEU A 213 22.37 -5.45 -3.59
CA LEU A 213 21.68 -6.21 -4.63
C LEU A 213 22.45 -6.19 -5.96
N GLU A 214 23.02 -5.04 -6.36
CA GLU A 214 23.86 -4.92 -7.56
C GLU A 214 25.14 -5.80 -7.42
N ARG A 215 25.78 -5.81 -6.25
CA ARG A 215 26.92 -6.70 -5.97
C ARG A 215 26.50 -8.17 -6.05
N LEU A 216 25.37 -8.55 -5.47
CA LEU A 216 24.85 -9.91 -5.53
C LEU A 216 24.59 -10.36 -6.98
N VAL A 217 24.10 -9.49 -7.84
CA VAL A 217 23.93 -9.76 -9.30
C VAL A 217 25.25 -10.13 -9.95
N GLN A 218 26.35 -9.41 -9.62
CA GLN A 218 27.69 -9.73 -10.15
C GLN A 218 28.19 -11.07 -9.60
N GLU A 219 28.06 -11.31 -8.30
CA GLU A 219 28.46 -12.55 -7.64
C GLU A 219 27.74 -13.78 -8.21
N LEU A 220 26.47 -13.63 -8.57
CA LEU A 220 25.64 -14.68 -9.17
C LEU A 220 25.87 -14.85 -10.68
N GLY A 221 26.62 -13.94 -11.35
CA GLY A 221 26.88 -13.98 -12.77
C GLY A 221 25.65 -13.79 -13.66
N ILE A 222 24.69 -12.96 -13.22
CA ILE A 222 23.40 -12.72 -13.93
C ILE A 222 23.21 -11.28 -14.41
N ALA A 223 24.28 -10.50 -14.49
CA ALA A 223 24.24 -9.07 -14.82
C ALA A 223 23.73 -8.80 -16.26
N ASP A 224 23.89 -9.73 -17.16
CA ASP A 224 23.41 -9.66 -18.55
C ASP A 224 21.88 -9.61 -18.66
N ARG A 225 21.16 -10.21 -17.72
CA ARG A 225 19.70 -10.41 -17.75
C ARG A 225 18.92 -9.82 -16.55
N VAL A 226 19.57 -9.02 -15.70
CA VAL A 226 18.92 -8.26 -14.62
C VAL A 226 18.99 -6.77 -14.91
N ARG A 227 17.89 -6.06 -14.74
CA ARG A 227 17.82 -4.60 -14.91
C ARG A 227 17.30 -3.94 -13.63
N PHE A 228 18.06 -3.00 -13.10
CA PHE A 228 17.64 -2.10 -12.03
C PHE A 228 17.02 -0.85 -12.65
N ILE A 229 15.68 -0.79 -12.67
CA ILE A 229 14.95 0.28 -13.33
C ILE A 229 15.04 1.60 -12.53
N GLY A 230 15.13 1.51 -11.22
CA GLY A 230 15.07 2.68 -10.33
C GLY A 230 13.64 3.03 -9.93
N TRP A 231 13.49 4.16 -9.23
CA TRP A 231 12.20 4.67 -8.82
C TRP A 231 11.42 5.25 -10.02
N VAL A 232 10.14 4.91 -10.13
CA VAL A 232 9.25 5.35 -11.20
C VAL A 232 7.93 5.84 -10.63
N SER A 233 7.29 6.79 -11.31
CA SER A 233 5.96 7.33 -10.91
C SER A 233 4.82 6.38 -11.27
N GLU A 234 4.95 5.62 -12.37
CA GLU A 234 3.92 4.72 -12.90
C GLU A 234 4.41 3.27 -12.97
N PRO A 235 4.55 2.56 -11.81
CA PRO A 235 5.13 1.23 -11.78
C PRO A 235 4.30 0.19 -12.54
N ALA A 236 3.01 0.41 -12.69
CA ALA A 236 2.12 -0.49 -13.39
C ALA A 236 2.49 -0.72 -14.88
N ALA A 237 3.06 0.28 -15.55
CA ALA A 237 3.52 0.16 -16.93
C ALA A 237 4.68 -0.85 -17.07
N TYR A 238 5.53 -0.96 -16.04
CA TYR A 238 6.64 -1.92 -15.97
C TYR A 238 6.15 -3.32 -15.63
N ILE A 239 5.16 -3.44 -14.72
CA ILE A 239 4.54 -4.72 -14.42
C ILE A 239 3.87 -5.27 -15.68
N LYS A 240 3.12 -4.45 -16.42
CA LYS A 240 2.48 -4.83 -17.70
C LYS A 240 3.45 -5.29 -18.77
N ALA A 241 4.68 -4.79 -18.78
CA ALA A 241 5.69 -5.22 -19.72
C ALA A 241 6.24 -6.63 -19.42
N ALA A 242 6.01 -7.15 -18.21
CA ALA A 242 6.51 -8.46 -17.79
C ALA A 242 5.48 -9.58 -18.03
N ASP A 243 5.99 -10.81 -18.15
CA ASP A 243 5.18 -12.02 -18.24
C ASP A 243 4.71 -12.53 -16.89
N MET A 244 5.47 -12.20 -15.84
CA MET A 244 5.28 -12.65 -14.46
C MET A 244 5.64 -11.54 -13.49
N PHE A 245 4.92 -11.46 -12.39
CA PHE A 245 5.19 -10.51 -11.31
C PHE A 245 5.52 -11.25 -10.02
N CYS A 246 6.62 -10.86 -9.36
CA CYS A 246 7.08 -11.53 -8.14
C CYS A 246 7.10 -10.58 -6.94
N VAL A 247 6.52 -11.03 -5.82
CA VAL A 247 6.50 -10.34 -4.52
C VAL A 247 7.25 -11.20 -3.50
N PRO A 248 8.59 -11.11 -3.43
CA PRO A 248 9.43 -12.03 -2.64
C PRO A 248 9.54 -11.62 -1.16
N SER A 249 8.62 -10.82 -0.66
CA SER A 249 8.73 -10.13 0.63
C SER A 249 8.80 -11.08 1.82
N ARG A 250 9.59 -10.71 2.83
CA ARG A 250 9.66 -11.34 4.16
C ARG A 250 8.58 -10.85 5.10
N GLN A 251 8.07 -9.63 4.81
CA GLN A 251 7.01 -9.01 5.61
C GLN A 251 6.14 -8.12 4.74
N GLU A 252 4.84 -8.37 4.73
CA GLU A 252 3.82 -7.58 4.03
C GLU A 252 2.54 -7.54 4.85
N PRO A 253 2.23 -6.43 5.50
CA PRO A 253 0.97 -6.31 6.25
C PRO A 253 -0.27 -6.51 5.38
N LEU A 254 -0.30 -5.92 4.18
CA LEU A 254 -1.34 -6.16 3.17
C LEU A 254 -0.76 -6.69 1.86
N GLY A 255 0.34 -6.09 1.38
CA GLY A 255 0.88 -6.37 0.06
C GLY A 255 0.19 -5.57 -1.04
N ASN A 256 0.24 -4.24 -0.98
CA ASN A 256 -0.30 -3.38 -2.04
C ASN A 256 0.21 -3.77 -3.43
N VAL A 257 1.48 -4.19 -3.51
CA VAL A 257 2.11 -4.63 -4.75
C VAL A 257 1.44 -5.87 -5.35
N LEU A 258 0.87 -6.77 -4.53
CA LEU A 258 0.04 -7.88 -5.01
C LEU A 258 -1.19 -7.35 -5.77
N LEU A 259 -1.88 -6.35 -5.18
CA LEU A 259 -3.05 -5.72 -5.82
C LEU A 259 -2.67 -4.99 -7.12
N GLU A 260 -1.47 -4.40 -7.15
CA GLU A 260 -0.91 -3.74 -8.34
C GLU A 260 -0.61 -4.76 -9.46
N GLY A 261 -0.07 -5.93 -9.12
CA GLY A 261 0.13 -7.04 -10.07
C GLY A 261 -1.19 -7.52 -10.68
N TRP A 262 -2.22 -7.70 -9.86
CA TRP A 262 -3.56 -8.07 -10.33
C TRP A 262 -4.20 -6.99 -11.20
N LYS A 263 -4.06 -5.70 -10.82
CA LYS A 263 -4.60 -4.59 -11.61
C LYS A 263 -3.87 -4.42 -12.94
N ALA A 264 -2.57 -4.76 -12.99
CA ALA A 264 -1.79 -4.81 -14.22
C ALA A 264 -2.09 -6.05 -15.08
N GLU A 265 -2.89 -7.00 -14.58
CA GLU A 265 -3.27 -8.24 -15.27
C GLU A 265 -2.10 -9.17 -15.56
N VAL A 266 -1.15 -9.26 -14.61
CA VAL A 266 0.02 -10.13 -14.70
C VAL A 266 -0.07 -11.22 -13.62
N ALA A 267 0.31 -12.44 -13.97
CA ALA A 267 0.31 -13.56 -13.04
C ALA A 267 1.33 -13.36 -11.91
N VAL A 268 0.91 -13.56 -10.66
CA VAL A 268 1.69 -13.22 -9.47
C VAL A 268 2.25 -14.46 -8.80
N VAL A 269 3.55 -14.43 -8.47
CA VAL A 269 4.19 -15.28 -7.47
C VAL A 269 4.41 -14.42 -6.22
N SER A 270 4.04 -14.91 -5.05
CA SER A 270 4.24 -14.21 -3.78
C SER A 270 4.72 -15.15 -2.70
N THR A 271 5.48 -14.65 -1.75
CA THR A 271 5.76 -15.36 -0.50
C THR A 271 4.51 -15.41 0.40
N LYS A 272 4.40 -16.44 1.25
CA LYS A 272 3.32 -16.62 2.23
C LYS A 272 3.46 -15.69 3.43
N THR A 273 3.52 -14.37 3.15
CA THR A 273 3.39 -13.36 4.20
C THR A 273 1.92 -13.14 4.54
N GLU A 274 1.63 -12.52 5.69
CA GLU A 274 0.28 -12.46 6.27
C GLU A 274 -0.74 -11.80 5.33
N GLY A 275 -0.39 -10.63 4.78
CA GLY A 275 -1.30 -9.87 3.92
C GLY A 275 -1.61 -10.56 2.60
N PRO A 276 -0.62 -10.93 1.79
CA PRO A 276 -0.81 -11.73 0.58
C PRO A 276 -1.59 -13.03 0.82
N SER A 277 -1.28 -13.78 1.90
CA SER A 277 -2.00 -15.01 2.23
C SER A 277 -3.47 -14.78 2.61
N TRP A 278 -3.81 -13.61 3.14
CA TRP A 278 -5.19 -13.21 3.39
C TRP A 278 -5.90 -12.71 2.11
N ALA A 279 -5.17 -12.03 1.24
CA ALA A 279 -5.75 -11.41 0.04
C ALA A 279 -5.98 -12.44 -1.08
N ALA A 280 -5.08 -13.39 -1.26
CA ALA A 280 -5.04 -14.32 -2.39
C ALA A 280 -5.20 -15.79 -1.97
N ALA A 281 -5.66 -16.62 -2.92
CA ALA A 281 -5.70 -18.08 -2.79
C ALA A 281 -4.64 -18.70 -3.72
N HIS A 282 -3.91 -19.70 -3.19
CA HIS A 282 -2.91 -20.45 -3.94
C HIS A 282 -3.53 -21.19 -5.11
N ASP A 283 -2.84 -21.17 -6.27
CA ASP A 283 -3.31 -21.77 -7.53
C ASP A 283 -4.61 -21.18 -8.11
N GLU A 284 -5.17 -20.14 -7.48
CA GLU A 284 -6.39 -19.46 -7.95
C GLU A 284 -6.14 -18.03 -8.38
N SER A 285 -5.47 -17.21 -7.54
CA SER A 285 -5.18 -15.80 -7.82
C SER A 285 -3.71 -15.43 -7.67
N ALA A 286 -2.88 -16.29 -7.06
CA ALA A 286 -1.43 -16.19 -7.01
C ALA A 286 -0.80 -17.57 -6.82
N LEU A 287 0.50 -17.73 -7.13
CA LEU A 287 1.30 -18.83 -6.61
C LEU A 287 2.00 -18.37 -5.32
N PHE A 288 2.01 -19.23 -4.32
CA PHE A 288 2.71 -18.97 -3.06
C PHE A 288 3.92 -19.85 -2.88
N THR A 289 4.99 -19.25 -2.35
CA THR A 289 6.21 -19.93 -1.88
C THR A 289 6.43 -19.62 -0.40
N GLU A 290 7.27 -20.39 0.27
CA GLU A 290 7.69 -20.04 1.63
C GLU A 290 8.62 -18.82 1.60
N ILE A 291 8.75 -18.14 2.74
CA ILE A 291 9.67 -17.00 2.87
C ILE A 291 11.11 -17.53 2.78
N ASP A 292 11.96 -16.82 2.02
CA ASP A 292 13.36 -17.17 1.77
C ASP A 292 13.59 -18.52 1.06
N ASP A 293 12.55 -19.10 0.49
CA ASP A 293 12.63 -20.33 -0.29
C ASP A 293 13.03 -20.04 -1.75
N VAL A 294 14.33 -20.07 -1.99
CA VAL A 294 14.93 -19.81 -3.32
C VAL A 294 14.48 -20.85 -4.35
N GLU A 295 14.48 -22.13 -3.97
CA GLU A 295 14.11 -23.23 -4.87
C GLU A 295 12.62 -23.21 -5.20
N GLY A 296 11.75 -23.09 -4.20
CA GLY A 296 10.31 -22.98 -4.40
C GLY A 296 9.94 -21.77 -5.25
N MET A 297 10.63 -20.63 -5.08
CA MET A 297 10.43 -19.44 -5.92
C MET A 297 10.83 -19.68 -7.36
N ALA A 298 11.98 -20.30 -7.60
CA ALA A 298 12.43 -20.67 -8.95
C ALA A 298 11.42 -21.62 -9.63
N GLN A 299 10.97 -22.66 -8.92
CA GLN A 299 9.98 -23.62 -9.42
C GLN A 299 8.63 -22.93 -9.73
N ALA A 300 8.17 -22.01 -8.88
CA ALA A 300 6.93 -21.26 -9.12
C ALA A 300 7.03 -20.40 -10.39
N LEU A 301 8.16 -19.70 -10.59
CA LEU A 301 8.42 -18.92 -11.81
C LEU A 301 8.44 -19.79 -13.06
N LEU A 302 9.18 -20.92 -13.04
CA LEU A 302 9.23 -21.89 -14.15
C LEU A 302 7.86 -22.49 -14.45
N ARG A 303 7.07 -22.78 -13.42
CA ARG A 303 5.68 -23.27 -13.57
C ARG A 303 4.79 -22.27 -14.29
N LEU A 304 4.92 -20.96 -14.00
CA LEU A 304 4.21 -19.90 -14.73
C LEU A 304 4.72 -19.75 -16.15
N GLU A 305 6.02 -19.75 -16.34
CA GLU A 305 6.63 -19.67 -17.69
C GLU A 305 6.11 -20.78 -18.60
N GLY A 306 6.18 -22.04 -18.14
CA GLY A 306 5.75 -23.22 -18.90
C GLY A 306 4.24 -23.35 -19.10
N SER A 307 3.41 -22.51 -18.48
CA SER A 307 1.96 -22.66 -18.53
C SER A 307 1.18 -21.35 -18.76
N PRO A 308 1.00 -20.92 -20.02
CA PRO A 308 0.13 -19.79 -20.35
C PRO A 308 -1.30 -19.95 -19.79
N LYS A 309 -1.81 -21.18 -19.73
CA LYS A 309 -3.12 -21.49 -19.14
C LYS A 309 -3.16 -21.16 -17.65
N LEU A 310 -2.10 -21.49 -16.90
CA LEU A 310 -2.01 -21.16 -15.48
C LEU A 310 -1.90 -19.65 -15.28
N ARG A 311 -1.07 -18.96 -16.07
CA ARG A 311 -1.00 -17.48 -16.02
C ARG A 311 -2.38 -16.86 -16.23
N ALA A 312 -3.11 -17.26 -17.28
CA ALA A 312 -4.45 -16.77 -17.56
C ALA A 312 -5.44 -17.04 -16.40
N LYS A 313 -5.37 -18.22 -15.79
CA LYS A 313 -6.18 -18.57 -14.62
C LYS A 313 -5.90 -17.65 -13.44
N LEU A 314 -4.63 -17.41 -13.10
CA LEU A 314 -4.26 -16.55 -11.97
C LEU A 314 -4.63 -15.09 -12.20
N VAL A 315 -4.48 -14.58 -13.42
CA VAL A 315 -4.92 -13.24 -13.81
C VAL A 315 -6.44 -13.10 -13.63
N GLN A 316 -7.22 -14.09 -14.10
CA GLN A 316 -8.67 -14.07 -13.93
C GLN A 316 -9.05 -14.09 -12.44
N GLY A 317 -8.44 -14.96 -11.63
CA GLY A 317 -8.67 -15.00 -10.18
C GLY A 317 -8.30 -13.69 -9.49
N GLY A 318 -7.20 -13.04 -9.90
CA GLY A 318 -6.81 -11.71 -9.41
C GLY A 318 -7.85 -10.63 -9.73
N ARG A 319 -8.39 -10.61 -10.96
CA ARG A 319 -9.50 -9.71 -11.35
C ARG A 319 -10.75 -9.92 -10.48
N GLU A 320 -11.11 -11.17 -10.24
CA GLU A 320 -12.26 -11.52 -9.39
C GLU A 320 -12.06 -11.04 -7.95
N GLN A 321 -10.88 -11.22 -7.37
CA GLN A 321 -10.55 -10.70 -6.04
C GLN A 321 -10.62 -9.16 -6.00
N LEU A 322 -10.07 -8.48 -7.01
CA LEU A 322 -10.15 -7.02 -7.09
C LEU A 322 -11.59 -6.53 -7.12
N ALA A 323 -12.42 -7.11 -8.00
CA ALA A 323 -13.82 -6.73 -8.13
C ALA A 323 -14.63 -7.02 -6.86
N ALA A 324 -14.42 -8.20 -6.26
CA ALA A 324 -15.19 -8.64 -5.10
C ALA A 324 -14.79 -7.96 -3.78
N ARG A 325 -13.50 -7.59 -3.60
CA ARG A 325 -12.98 -7.18 -2.29
C ARG A 325 -12.21 -5.87 -2.26
N PHE A 326 -11.60 -5.48 -3.39
CA PHE A 326 -10.60 -4.40 -3.43
C PHE A 326 -10.95 -3.32 -4.47
N SER A 327 -12.21 -3.17 -4.86
CA SER A 327 -12.65 -2.06 -5.71
C SER A 327 -12.74 -0.75 -4.91
N ALA A 328 -12.45 0.39 -5.57
CA ALA A 328 -12.53 1.71 -4.93
C ALA A 328 -13.92 1.98 -4.38
N GLU A 329 -14.97 1.66 -5.14
CA GLU A 329 -16.36 1.83 -4.75
C GLU A 329 -16.67 1.10 -3.44
N ARG A 330 -16.36 -0.20 -3.39
CA ARG A 330 -16.59 -1.03 -2.21
C ARG A 330 -15.84 -0.53 -0.97
N ILE A 331 -14.58 -0.16 -1.14
CA ILE A 331 -13.76 0.35 -0.03
C ILE A 331 -14.30 1.68 0.50
N VAL A 332 -14.73 2.59 -0.38
CA VAL A 332 -15.38 3.85 0.04
C VAL A 332 -16.68 3.57 0.78
N ASP A 333 -17.53 2.68 0.26
CA ASP A 333 -18.78 2.32 0.92
C ASP A 333 -18.53 1.76 2.33
N GLN A 334 -17.56 0.84 2.50
CA GLN A 334 -17.18 0.31 3.81
C GLN A 334 -16.73 1.41 4.80
N TYR A 335 -16.00 2.42 4.34
CA TYR A 335 -15.62 3.56 5.20
C TYR A 335 -16.84 4.36 5.61
N LEU A 336 -17.72 4.70 4.69
CA LEU A 336 -18.91 5.50 4.97
C LEU A 336 -19.88 4.75 5.90
N GLU A 337 -20.13 3.47 5.66
CA GLU A 337 -20.94 2.60 6.52
C GLU A 337 -20.35 2.52 7.94
N PHE A 338 -19.05 2.31 8.06
CA PHE A 338 -18.38 2.25 9.36
C PHE A 338 -18.46 3.58 10.12
N PHE A 339 -18.31 4.70 9.43
CA PHE A 339 -18.47 6.02 10.07
C PHE A 339 -19.91 6.25 10.58
N GLU A 340 -20.91 5.83 9.81
CA GLU A 340 -22.32 5.92 10.26
C GLU A 340 -22.60 4.99 11.45
N GLU A 341 -22.05 3.78 11.48
CA GLU A 341 -22.15 2.87 12.63
C GLU A 341 -21.55 3.52 13.89
N LEU A 342 -20.34 4.09 13.79
CA LEU A 342 -19.70 4.78 14.92
C LEU A 342 -20.53 5.98 15.40
N ARG A 343 -21.13 6.72 14.48
CA ARG A 343 -21.99 7.86 14.80
C ARG A 343 -23.27 7.45 15.54
N SER A 344 -23.90 6.39 15.08
CA SER A 344 -25.12 5.85 15.67
C SER A 344 -24.88 5.31 17.07
N SER A 345 -23.74 4.72 17.35
CA SER A 345 -23.37 4.17 18.66
C SER A 345 -22.98 5.23 19.71
N ARG A 346 -22.88 6.52 19.34
CA ARG A 346 -22.63 7.65 20.24
C ARG A 346 -23.91 8.39 20.67
N ARG A 347 -25.03 8.11 19.99
CA ARG A 347 -26.38 8.61 20.34
C ARG A 347 -27.02 7.70 21.38
#